data_3b3ab0c637455b96650383eff74eec0a
#
_entry.id   3b3ab0c637455b96650383eff74eec0a
#
_cell.length_a   1.000
_cell.length_b   1.000
_cell.length_c   1.000
_cell.angle_alpha   90.00
_cell.angle_beta   90.00
_cell.angle_gamma   90.00
#
_symmetry.space_group_name_H-M   'P 1'
#
loop_
_entity.id
_entity.type
_entity.pdbx_description
1 polymer ?
#
loop_
_entity_poly.entity_id
_entity_poly.type
_entity_poly.pdbx_seq_one_letter_code
_entity_poly.pdbx_strand_id
1 'polypeptide(L)'
;MAKHRDILKHSRQKKRRHRAGRFGLGALILILILAGIVGLARLDRFLLQDIIITGNELVSNDEIMAAADKLLTGNYWYVFSKRNIFLYPKQEITAALLADFHQLAGAEMTTEGTNSAVIKVRERHSIFVWCASLDCYLVDESGLLFAPAPEFSGHLFFIVRGELTGEPLGQRPLTKSQL
;
A
#
# COMPACT_ATOMS: atom_id res chain seq x y z
N MET A 1 47.80 56.91 2.97
CA MET A 1 47.38 55.55 2.43
C MET A 1 46.32 54.83 3.28
N ALA A 2 46.07 55.17 4.53
CA ALA A 2 45.05 54.50 5.41
C ALA A 2 43.60 54.73 5.00
N LYS A 3 43.23 55.95 4.60
CA LYS A 3 41.85 56.35 4.28
C LYS A 3 41.22 55.56 3.10
N HIS A 4 42.00 55.06 2.17
CA HIS A 4 41.49 54.32 1.00
C HIS A 4 41.16 52.84 1.32
N ARG A 5 41.81 52.24 2.34
CA ARG A 5 41.53 50.88 2.83
C ARG A 5 40.20 50.78 3.58
N ASP A 6 39.79 51.82 4.29
CA ASP A 6 38.52 51.81 5.06
C ASP A 6 37.29 51.90 4.16
N ILE A 7 37.38 52.68 3.08
CA ILE A 7 36.27 52.81 2.11
C ILE A 7 35.99 51.47 1.42
N LEU A 8 37.02 50.71 1.10
CA LEU A 8 36.88 49.39 0.46
C LEU A 8 36.33 48.33 1.43
N LYS A 9 36.67 48.40 2.71
CA LYS A 9 36.08 47.53 3.75
C LYS A 9 34.60 47.79 3.93
N HIS A 10 34.18 49.04 4.01
CA HIS A 10 32.75 49.42 4.16
C HIS A 10 31.90 48.99 2.95
N SER A 11 32.42 49.09 1.74
CA SER A 11 31.71 48.67 0.52
C SER A 11 31.53 47.15 0.43
N ARG A 12 32.57 46.40 0.86
CA ARG A 12 32.48 44.92 0.91
C ARG A 12 31.54 44.42 2.00
N GLN A 13 31.52 45.09 3.15
CA GLN A 13 30.57 44.78 4.25
C GLN A 13 29.13 45.06 3.85
N LYS A 14 28.86 46.19 3.17
CA LYS A 14 27.52 46.49 2.63
C LYS A 14 27.04 45.44 1.60
N LYS A 15 27.90 45.02 0.67
CA LYS A 15 27.60 44.01 -0.32
C LYS A 15 27.34 42.62 0.34
N ARG A 16 28.09 42.27 1.39
CA ARG A 16 27.87 41.04 2.16
C ARG A 16 26.52 41.08 2.90
N ARG A 17 26.19 42.19 3.54
CA ARG A 17 24.89 42.35 4.23
C ARG A 17 23.72 42.28 3.27
N HIS A 18 23.80 42.90 2.09
CA HIS A 18 22.77 42.81 1.06
C HIS A 18 22.61 41.37 0.49
N ARG A 19 23.75 40.68 0.29
CA ARG A 19 23.71 39.26 -0.12
C ARG A 19 23.09 38.38 0.98
N ALA A 20 23.53 38.53 2.22
CA ALA A 20 22.96 37.80 3.35
C ALA A 20 21.48 38.08 3.55
N GLY A 21 21.05 39.36 3.38
CA GLY A 21 19.62 39.70 3.42
C GLY A 21 18.80 39.06 2.30
N ARG A 22 19.34 39.00 1.07
CA ARG A 22 18.68 38.31 -0.06
C ARG A 22 18.61 36.81 0.15
N PHE A 23 19.67 36.19 0.69
CA PHE A 23 19.65 34.77 1.05
C PHE A 23 18.66 34.50 2.20
N GLY A 24 18.61 35.38 3.22
CA GLY A 24 17.66 35.27 4.32
C GLY A 24 16.20 35.40 3.86
N LEU A 25 15.94 36.37 2.95
CA LEU A 25 14.58 36.50 2.35
C LEU A 25 14.21 35.28 1.50
N GLY A 26 15.14 34.77 0.68
CA GLY A 26 14.91 33.57 -0.12
C GLY A 26 14.64 32.34 0.75
N ALA A 27 15.40 32.16 1.85
CA ALA A 27 15.16 31.08 2.81
C ALA A 27 13.79 31.22 3.50
N LEU A 28 13.41 32.44 3.89
CA LEU A 28 12.11 32.68 4.49
C LEU A 28 10.94 32.33 3.54
N ILE A 29 11.03 32.76 2.28
CA ILE A 29 10.05 32.43 1.24
C ILE A 29 9.96 30.90 1.05
N LEU A 30 11.10 30.22 0.97
CA LEU A 30 11.13 28.76 0.85
C LEU A 30 10.45 28.07 2.05
N ILE A 31 10.73 28.51 3.28
CA ILE A 31 10.09 27.98 4.48
C ILE A 31 8.56 28.21 4.44
N LEU A 32 8.10 29.39 4.02
CA LEU A 32 6.68 29.68 3.90
C LEU A 32 5.99 28.81 2.84
N ILE A 33 6.67 28.56 1.70
CA ILE A 33 6.15 27.66 0.66
C ILE A 33 6.05 26.23 1.21
N LEU A 34 7.09 25.73 1.87
CA LEU A 34 7.09 24.39 2.47
C LEU A 34 6.01 24.25 3.54
N ALA A 35 5.86 25.26 4.41
CA ALA A 35 4.80 25.29 5.41
C ALA A 35 3.40 25.31 4.77
N GLY A 36 3.23 26.04 3.67
CA GLY A 36 2.00 26.05 2.88
C GLY A 36 1.68 24.68 2.27
N ILE A 37 2.66 24.01 1.68
CA ILE A 37 2.51 22.64 1.14
C ILE A 37 2.10 21.65 2.22
N VAL A 38 2.75 21.69 3.39
CA VAL A 38 2.41 20.84 4.54
C VAL A 38 1.00 21.14 5.04
N GLY A 39 0.62 22.43 5.13
CA GLY A 39 -0.72 22.84 5.53
C GLY A 39 -1.79 22.31 4.56
N LEU A 40 -1.57 22.45 3.26
CA LEU A 40 -2.48 21.93 2.22
C LEU A 40 -2.59 20.41 2.27
N ALA A 41 -1.48 19.70 2.45
CA ALA A 41 -1.46 18.24 2.52
C ALA A 41 -2.18 17.67 3.76
N ARG A 42 -2.44 18.48 4.78
CA ARG A 42 -3.17 18.11 6.00
C ARG A 42 -4.66 18.43 5.96
N LEU A 43 -5.14 19.05 4.88
CA LEU A 43 -6.58 19.30 4.75
C LEU A 43 -7.34 17.97 4.63
N ASP A 44 -8.44 17.84 5.37
CA ASP A 44 -9.30 16.65 5.37
C ASP A 44 -9.80 16.28 3.97
N ARG A 45 -9.90 17.27 3.09
CA ARG A 45 -10.28 17.08 1.68
C ARG A 45 -9.32 16.16 0.89
N PHE A 46 -8.07 16.04 1.33
CA PHE A 46 -7.05 15.21 0.68
C PHE A 46 -6.69 13.96 1.49
N LEU A 47 -7.46 13.67 2.52
CA LEU A 47 -7.32 12.44 3.29
C LEU A 47 -8.35 11.42 2.81
N LEU A 48 -7.92 10.17 2.66
CA LEU A 48 -8.81 9.05 2.36
C LEU A 48 -9.82 8.87 3.50
N GLN A 49 -11.07 9.16 3.23
CA GLN A 49 -12.21 9.02 4.13
C GLN A 49 -12.97 7.73 3.80
N ASP A 50 -13.24 7.52 2.51
CA ASP A 50 -14.01 6.39 2.03
C ASP A 50 -13.13 5.41 1.27
N ILE A 51 -13.20 4.13 1.64
CA ILE A 51 -12.57 3.05 0.91
C ILE A 51 -13.66 2.06 0.50
N ILE A 52 -13.85 1.92 -0.79
CA ILE A 52 -14.83 1.03 -1.38
C ILE A 52 -14.11 -0.26 -1.79
N ILE A 53 -14.63 -1.41 -1.37
CA ILE A 53 -14.08 -2.72 -1.72
C ILE A 53 -15.01 -3.38 -2.73
N THR A 54 -14.44 -3.96 -3.79
CA THR A 54 -15.19 -4.62 -4.85
C THR A 54 -14.51 -5.89 -5.33
N GLY A 55 -15.31 -6.87 -5.75
CA GLY A 55 -14.84 -8.12 -6.35
C GLY A 55 -14.51 -9.23 -5.36
N ASN A 56 -14.84 -9.06 -4.08
CA ASN A 56 -14.75 -10.08 -3.06
C ASN A 56 -16.10 -10.84 -2.92
N GLU A 57 -16.00 -12.13 -2.71
CA GLU A 57 -17.15 -13.06 -2.48
C GLU A 57 -16.92 -13.86 -1.20
N LEU A 58 -15.73 -14.40 -1.00
CA LEU A 58 -15.35 -15.25 0.14
C LEU A 58 -14.71 -14.44 1.27
N VAL A 59 -13.85 -13.47 0.92
CA VAL A 59 -13.17 -12.64 1.91
C VAL A 59 -14.08 -11.46 2.26
N SER A 60 -14.30 -11.24 3.56
CA SER A 60 -15.17 -10.17 4.01
C SER A 60 -14.58 -8.78 3.78
N ASN A 61 -15.44 -7.79 3.56
CA ASN A 61 -15.04 -6.38 3.45
C ASN A 61 -14.28 -5.91 4.70
N ASP A 62 -14.71 -6.35 5.88
CA ASP A 62 -14.13 -5.92 7.15
C ASP A 62 -12.69 -6.43 7.31
N GLU A 63 -12.40 -7.65 6.85
CA GLU A 63 -11.04 -8.21 6.90
C GLU A 63 -10.09 -7.47 5.94
N ILE A 64 -10.53 -7.21 4.70
CA ILE A 64 -9.75 -6.44 3.72
C ILE A 64 -9.53 -5.03 4.22
N MET A 65 -10.58 -4.38 4.78
CA MET A 65 -10.49 -3.05 5.33
C MET A 65 -9.51 -3.00 6.51
N ALA A 66 -9.59 -3.95 7.44
CA ALA A 66 -8.70 -4.00 8.60
C ALA A 66 -7.23 -4.19 8.20
N ALA A 67 -6.96 -5.00 7.18
CA ALA A 67 -5.61 -5.17 6.64
C ALA A 67 -5.08 -3.89 5.98
N ALA A 68 -5.91 -3.21 5.20
CA ALA A 68 -5.54 -1.94 4.57
C ALA A 68 -5.32 -0.82 5.59
N ASP A 69 -6.19 -0.71 6.60
CA ASP A 69 -6.11 0.33 7.64
C ASP A 69 -4.84 0.23 8.49
N LYS A 70 -4.30 -0.96 8.74
CA LYS A 70 -3.01 -1.14 9.43
C LYS A 70 -1.90 -0.36 8.73
N LEU A 71 -1.89 -0.36 7.39
CA LEU A 71 -0.86 0.32 6.60
C LEU A 71 -1.16 1.80 6.37
N LEU A 72 -2.44 2.19 6.43
CA LEU A 72 -2.88 3.59 6.34
C LEU A 72 -2.74 4.35 7.66
N THR A 73 -2.45 3.65 8.75
CA THR A 73 -2.25 4.27 10.07
C THR A 73 -0.86 4.88 10.19
N GLY A 74 -0.78 6.07 10.80
CA GLY A 74 0.47 6.77 11.08
C GLY A 74 0.82 7.84 10.05
N ASN A 75 2.04 8.37 10.17
CA ASN A 75 2.52 9.49 9.38
C ASN A 75 3.91 9.20 8.81
N TYR A 76 4.19 9.72 7.62
CA TYR A 76 5.55 9.84 7.09
C TYR A 76 6.23 11.04 7.75
N TRP A 77 7.44 10.82 8.31
CA TRP A 77 8.27 11.86 8.95
C TRP A 77 7.51 12.75 9.96
N TYR A 78 6.49 12.20 10.64
CA TYR A 78 5.63 12.94 11.59
C TYR A 78 4.83 14.11 10.98
N VAL A 79 4.92 14.32 9.67
CA VAL A 79 4.36 15.49 8.97
C VAL A 79 3.19 15.12 8.08
N PHE A 80 3.33 14.08 7.24
CA PHE A 80 2.35 13.70 6.23
C PHE A 80 1.59 12.45 6.64
N SER A 81 0.26 12.51 6.68
CA SER A 81 -0.56 11.34 6.94
C SER A 81 -0.37 10.27 5.84
N LYS A 82 -0.28 9.00 6.23
CA LYS A 82 -0.31 7.87 5.30
C LYS A 82 -1.66 7.73 4.59
N ARG A 83 -2.73 8.36 5.11
CA ARG A 83 -4.03 8.46 4.44
C ARG A 83 -4.11 9.56 3.38
N ASN A 84 -3.05 10.34 3.17
CA ASN A 84 -3.05 11.35 2.14
C ASN A 84 -3.17 10.71 0.75
N ILE A 85 -4.13 11.18 -0.05
CA ILE A 85 -4.50 10.61 -1.36
C ILE A 85 -3.36 10.58 -2.38
N PHE A 86 -2.34 11.42 -2.19
CA PHE A 86 -1.16 11.47 -3.06
C PHE A 86 0.01 10.61 -2.53
N LEU A 87 -0.03 10.23 -1.24
CA LEU A 87 1.11 9.62 -0.55
C LEU A 87 0.82 8.24 0.05
N TYR A 88 -0.44 7.78 -0.01
CA TYR A 88 -0.79 6.49 0.59
C TYR A 88 -0.01 5.33 -0.04
N PRO A 89 0.37 4.31 0.75
CA PRO A 89 1.26 3.24 0.32
C PRO A 89 0.51 2.18 -0.51
N LYS A 90 0.05 2.55 -1.70
CA LYS A 90 -0.76 1.72 -2.60
C LYS A 90 -0.16 0.33 -2.84
N GLN A 91 1.15 0.28 -3.16
CA GLN A 91 1.83 -0.99 -3.49
C GLN A 91 2.01 -1.87 -2.25
N GLU A 92 2.28 -1.27 -1.10
CA GLU A 92 2.42 -2.00 0.16
C GLU A 92 1.08 -2.61 0.58
N ILE A 93 -0.02 -1.87 0.42
CA ILE A 93 -1.37 -2.36 0.72
C ILE A 93 -1.73 -3.54 -0.18
N THR A 94 -1.58 -3.41 -1.49
CA THR A 94 -1.90 -4.50 -2.43
C THR A 94 -1.02 -5.72 -2.21
N ALA A 95 0.26 -5.55 -1.92
CA ALA A 95 1.17 -6.65 -1.60
C ALA A 95 0.80 -7.36 -0.29
N ALA A 96 0.45 -6.59 0.74
CA ALA A 96 0.02 -7.16 2.03
C ALA A 96 -1.28 -7.94 1.89
N LEU A 97 -2.27 -7.41 1.15
CA LEU A 97 -3.52 -8.13 0.89
C LEU A 97 -3.28 -9.47 0.19
N LEU A 98 -2.38 -9.52 -0.79
CA LEU A 98 -2.05 -10.76 -1.48
C LEU A 98 -1.23 -11.74 -0.64
N ALA A 99 -0.50 -11.24 0.36
CA ALA A 99 0.26 -12.07 1.29
C ALA A 99 -0.62 -12.64 2.41
N ASP A 100 -1.53 -11.82 2.95
CA ASP A 100 -2.38 -12.18 4.07
C ASP A 100 -3.59 -13.06 3.64
N PHE A 101 -4.09 -12.87 2.41
CA PHE A 101 -5.26 -13.57 1.89
C PHE A 101 -4.90 -14.44 0.69
N HIS A 102 -4.63 -15.73 0.93
CA HIS A 102 -4.34 -16.69 -0.15
C HIS A 102 -5.49 -16.87 -1.13
N GLN A 103 -6.73 -16.55 -0.71
CA GLN A 103 -7.92 -16.56 -1.56
C GLN A 103 -7.87 -15.52 -2.69
N LEU A 104 -7.03 -14.50 -2.55
CA LEU A 104 -6.92 -13.45 -3.56
C LEU A 104 -5.92 -13.84 -4.66
N ALA A 105 -6.38 -13.75 -5.90
CA ALA A 105 -5.55 -13.89 -7.11
C ALA A 105 -4.97 -12.53 -7.56
N GLY A 106 -5.57 -11.43 -7.12
CA GLY A 106 -5.14 -10.09 -7.46
C GLY A 106 -5.78 -9.05 -6.55
N ALA A 107 -5.07 -7.96 -6.33
CA ALA A 107 -5.56 -6.78 -5.64
C ALA A 107 -5.04 -5.53 -6.34
N GLU A 108 -5.90 -4.57 -6.56
CA GLU A 108 -5.58 -3.28 -7.13
C GLU A 108 -6.24 -2.18 -6.29
N MET A 109 -5.50 -1.12 -6.01
CA MET A 109 -6.04 0.04 -5.31
C MET A 109 -5.94 1.28 -6.21
N THR A 110 -7.05 1.93 -6.44
CA THR A 110 -7.16 3.14 -7.28
C THR A 110 -7.80 4.27 -6.50
N THR A 111 -7.40 5.49 -6.83
CA THR A 111 -7.99 6.69 -6.27
C THR A 111 -9.25 7.06 -7.04
N GLU A 112 -10.32 7.41 -6.33
CA GLU A 112 -11.56 7.91 -6.91
C GLU A 112 -11.92 9.26 -6.27
N GLY A 113 -11.97 10.32 -7.08
CA GLY A 113 -12.21 11.67 -6.57
C GLY A 113 -11.02 12.24 -5.79
N THR A 114 -11.30 13.00 -4.72
CA THR A 114 -10.30 13.72 -3.93
C THR A 114 -10.06 13.13 -2.53
N ASN A 115 -10.94 12.24 -2.07
CA ASN A 115 -10.91 11.68 -0.71
C ASN A 115 -11.34 10.21 -0.63
N SER A 116 -11.55 9.55 -1.78
CA SER A 116 -12.00 8.17 -1.82
C SER A 116 -11.01 7.29 -2.59
N ALA A 117 -10.96 6.02 -2.23
CA ALA A 117 -10.19 5.00 -2.95
C ALA A 117 -11.04 3.74 -3.14
N VAL A 118 -10.75 3.02 -4.21
CA VAL A 118 -11.38 1.72 -4.50
C VAL A 118 -10.31 0.65 -4.43
N ILE A 119 -10.54 -0.36 -3.61
CA ILE A 119 -9.77 -1.60 -3.59
C ILE A 119 -10.55 -2.63 -4.39
N LYS A 120 -10.05 -2.95 -5.57
CA LYS A 120 -10.61 -4.00 -6.41
C LYS A 120 -9.81 -5.26 -6.19
N VAL A 121 -10.46 -6.29 -5.66
CA VAL A 121 -9.87 -7.61 -5.48
C VAL A 121 -10.42 -8.59 -6.51
N ARG A 122 -9.63 -9.61 -6.80
CA ARG A 122 -10.04 -10.75 -7.61
C ARG A 122 -9.73 -12.01 -6.84
N GLU A 123 -10.77 -12.77 -6.52
CA GLU A 123 -10.63 -14.03 -5.81
C GLU A 123 -10.24 -15.18 -6.74
N ARG A 124 -9.67 -16.23 -6.16
CA ARG A 124 -9.30 -17.47 -6.86
C ARG A 124 -10.52 -18.38 -6.98
N HIS A 125 -10.64 -19.01 -8.12
CA HIS A 125 -11.63 -20.04 -8.35
C HIS A 125 -10.97 -21.42 -8.23
N SER A 126 -11.64 -22.34 -7.53
CA SER A 126 -11.18 -23.70 -7.39
C SER A 126 -11.50 -24.53 -8.62
N ILE A 127 -10.55 -25.32 -9.09
CA ILE A 127 -10.73 -26.28 -10.18
C ILE A 127 -10.78 -27.72 -9.68
N PHE A 128 -10.15 -28.01 -8.57
CA PHE A 128 -10.21 -29.32 -7.87
C PHE A 128 -9.91 -29.16 -6.39
N VAL A 129 -10.03 -30.26 -5.65
CA VAL A 129 -9.76 -30.32 -4.21
C VAL A 129 -8.56 -31.26 -3.99
N TRP A 130 -7.59 -30.80 -3.20
CA TRP A 130 -6.48 -31.61 -2.72
C TRP A 130 -6.74 -32.02 -1.29
N CYS A 131 -6.71 -33.34 -1.04
CA CYS A 131 -6.88 -33.89 0.33
C CYS A 131 -5.57 -34.53 0.79
N ALA A 132 -5.10 -34.08 1.96
CA ALA A 132 -4.01 -34.68 2.70
C ALA A 132 -4.55 -35.25 4.01
N SER A 133 -4.54 -36.55 4.17
CA SER A 133 -5.19 -37.24 5.30
C SER A 133 -6.68 -36.91 5.40
N LEU A 134 -7.08 -36.16 6.44
CA LEU A 134 -8.48 -35.77 6.68
C LEU A 134 -8.80 -34.35 6.21
N ASP A 135 -7.78 -33.54 5.97
CA ASP A 135 -7.94 -32.13 5.59
C ASP A 135 -7.92 -31.99 4.08
N CYS A 136 -8.86 -31.23 3.55
CA CYS A 136 -8.99 -30.95 2.13
C CYS A 136 -8.87 -29.45 1.86
N TYR A 137 -8.27 -29.09 0.72
CA TYR A 137 -7.99 -27.71 0.33
C TYR A 137 -8.42 -27.47 -1.11
N LEU A 138 -8.92 -26.27 -1.36
CA LEU A 138 -9.25 -25.78 -2.69
C LEU A 138 -8.00 -25.42 -3.46
N VAL A 139 -7.93 -25.84 -4.72
CA VAL A 139 -6.78 -25.64 -5.60
C VAL A 139 -7.20 -24.86 -6.83
N ASP A 140 -6.45 -23.81 -7.16
CA ASP A 140 -6.67 -23.00 -8.35
C ASP A 140 -6.00 -23.56 -9.60
N GLU A 141 -6.18 -22.87 -10.73
CA GLU A 141 -5.59 -23.20 -12.05
C GLU A 141 -4.05 -23.19 -12.07
N SER A 142 -3.40 -22.57 -11.08
CA SER A 142 -1.94 -22.56 -10.93
C SER A 142 -1.41 -23.68 -10.05
N GLY A 143 -2.29 -24.53 -9.50
CA GLY A 143 -1.96 -25.58 -8.56
C GLY A 143 -1.74 -25.08 -7.13
N LEU A 144 -2.14 -23.84 -6.80
CA LEU A 144 -1.98 -23.26 -5.48
C LEU A 144 -3.13 -23.67 -4.57
N LEU A 145 -2.79 -24.18 -3.36
CA LEU A 145 -3.74 -24.38 -2.28
C LEU A 145 -4.04 -23.03 -1.63
N PHE A 146 -5.29 -22.55 -1.75
CA PHE A 146 -5.61 -21.19 -1.35
C PHE A 146 -6.64 -21.06 -0.23
N ALA A 147 -7.43 -22.11 0.04
CA ALA A 147 -8.39 -22.13 1.14
C ALA A 147 -8.70 -23.55 1.59
N PRO A 148 -9.11 -23.76 2.85
CA PRO A 148 -9.70 -25.04 3.26
C PRO A 148 -10.95 -25.32 2.43
N ALA A 149 -11.12 -26.57 2.03
CA ALA A 149 -12.33 -27.01 1.34
C ALA A 149 -13.47 -27.18 2.35
N PRO A 150 -14.66 -26.62 2.10
CA PRO A 150 -15.82 -26.91 2.93
C PRO A 150 -16.22 -28.37 2.79
N GLU A 151 -17.01 -28.88 3.73
CA GLU A 151 -17.60 -30.21 3.61
C GLU A 151 -18.63 -30.23 2.46
N PHE A 152 -18.34 -31.01 1.44
CA PHE A 152 -19.23 -31.16 0.30
C PHE A 152 -20.09 -32.43 0.44
N SER A 153 -21.37 -32.29 0.42
CA SER A 153 -22.29 -33.41 0.24
C SER A 153 -22.50 -33.67 -1.27
N GLY A 154 -21.64 -34.50 -1.88
CA GLY A 154 -21.76 -34.92 -3.27
C GLY A 154 -20.41 -34.91 -4.04
N HIS A 155 -20.43 -35.38 -5.30
CA HIS A 155 -19.24 -35.51 -6.15
C HIS A 155 -19.10 -34.28 -7.08
N LEU A 156 -19.06 -33.08 -6.51
CA LEU A 156 -19.00 -31.82 -7.29
C LEU A 156 -17.60 -31.45 -7.75
N PHE A 157 -16.57 -31.97 -7.11
CA PHE A 157 -15.17 -31.67 -7.42
C PHE A 157 -14.34 -32.91 -7.66
N PHE A 158 -13.34 -32.79 -8.53
CA PHE A 158 -12.26 -33.78 -8.60
C PHE A 158 -11.45 -33.72 -7.32
N ILE A 159 -11.26 -34.86 -6.64
CA ILE A 159 -10.48 -34.96 -5.43
C ILE A 159 -9.16 -35.65 -5.77
N VAL A 160 -8.08 -34.95 -5.55
CA VAL A 160 -6.72 -35.48 -5.63
C VAL A 160 -6.21 -35.73 -4.21
N ARG A 161 -5.58 -36.88 -3.97
CA ARG A 161 -5.02 -37.23 -2.67
C ARG A 161 -3.52 -37.30 -2.73
N GLY A 162 -2.86 -36.69 -1.75
CA GLY A 162 -1.41 -36.71 -1.66
C GLY A 162 -0.93 -36.22 -0.30
N GLU A 163 0.35 -36.36 -0.05
CA GLU A 163 0.96 -35.89 1.19
C GLU A 163 1.33 -34.41 1.07
N LEU A 164 1.20 -33.68 2.16
CA LEU A 164 1.66 -32.30 2.31
C LEU A 164 2.59 -32.20 3.50
N THR A 165 3.63 -31.41 3.39
CA THR A 165 4.59 -31.18 4.49
C THR A 165 4.55 -29.70 4.88
N GLY A 166 4.38 -29.42 6.18
CA GLY A 166 4.32 -28.05 6.70
C GLY A 166 2.94 -27.40 6.53
N GLU A 167 2.89 -26.06 6.47
CA GLU A 167 1.66 -25.30 6.33
C GLU A 167 1.07 -25.48 4.92
N PRO A 168 -0.18 -25.96 4.77
CA PRO A 168 -0.73 -26.32 3.46
C PRO A 168 -1.01 -25.13 2.56
N LEU A 169 -1.53 -24.05 3.12
CA LEU A 169 -1.92 -22.87 2.34
C LEU A 169 -0.71 -22.19 1.70
N GLY A 170 -0.85 -21.78 0.46
CA GLY A 170 0.24 -21.20 -0.32
C GLY A 170 1.18 -22.21 -0.98
N GLN A 171 1.05 -23.52 -0.72
CA GLN A 171 1.82 -24.56 -1.40
C GLN A 171 1.27 -24.89 -2.78
N ARG A 172 2.15 -25.43 -3.64
CA ARG A 172 1.81 -25.97 -4.97
C ARG A 172 2.29 -27.41 -5.06
N PRO A 173 1.46 -28.38 -4.65
CA PRO A 173 1.85 -29.80 -4.66
C PRO A 173 1.98 -30.37 -6.07
N LEU A 174 1.36 -29.74 -7.08
CA LEU A 174 1.47 -30.13 -8.49
C LEU A 174 2.28 -29.10 -9.28
N THR A 175 3.12 -29.58 -10.16
CA THR A 175 3.81 -28.75 -11.14
C THR A 175 2.86 -28.43 -12.32
N LYS A 176 3.12 -27.33 -13.02
CA LYS A 176 2.32 -26.93 -14.21
C LYS A 176 2.19 -28.00 -15.29
N SER A 177 3.11 -28.98 -15.32
CA SER A 177 3.06 -30.09 -16.28
C SER A 177 2.19 -31.26 -15.81
N GLN A 178 1.69 -31.21 -14.57
CA GLN A 178 0.83 -32.24 -13.98
C GLN A 178 -0.63 -31.78 -13.82
N LEU A 179 -0.89 -30.51 -14.07
CA LEU A 179 -2.20 -29.89 -14.20
C LEU A 179 -2.72 -30.01 -15.63
#